data_21c6c7d8fa1dde52af85ade547689256
#
_entry.id   21c6c7d8fa1dde52af85ade547689256
#
_cell.length_a   1.000
_cell.length_b   1.000
_cell.length_c   1.000
_cell.angle_alpha   90.00
_cell.angle_beta   90.00
_cell.angle_gamma   90.00
#
_symmetry.space_group_name_H-M   'P 1'
#
loop_
_entity.id
_entity.type
_entity.pdbx_description
1 polymer ?
#
loop_
_entity_poly.entity_id
_entity_poly.type
_entity_poly.pdbx_seq_one_letter_code
_entity_poly.pdbx_strand_id
1 'polypeptide(L)'
;MSETQASTETDQQNRAEDQPTDQARDQARDQDGAPATSQVSVADRLEQEGEIAADYLEELLEIVDLDGDIDMDVEGDRATVSIVGADLPQLVGDDGKVLEALQELTRLAVYRETGERSRLMLDVSGHRATRRTELEALAAEVVGRVRESGEPESLAAMSPFERKVVHDAVAAAGLTSESEGVEPRRHVVVLPPGGPDTA
;
A
#
# COMPACT_ATOMS: atom_id res chain seq x y z
N MET A 1 -29.79 -52.05 41.15
CA MET A 1 -30.89 -52.79 40.50
C MET A 1 -30.54 -52.75 39.05
N SER A 2 -29.91 -53.72 38.65
CA SER A 2 -30.31 -54.95 37.94
C SER A 2 -30.13 -54.68 36.46
N GLU A 3 -29.03 -55.18 35.85
CA GLU A 3 -28.86 -56.51 35.23
C GLU A 3 -29.63 -56.57 33.92
N THR A 4 -29.16 -57.02 32.78
CA THR A 4 -28.44 -58.26 32.50
C THR A 4 -28.25 -58.30 31.00
N GLN A 5 -27.03 -58.48 30.43
CA GLN A 5 -26.57 -59.69 29.72
C GLN A 5 -27.48 -60.18 28.56
N ALA A 6 -27.06 -60.72 27.49
CA ALA A 6 -25.89 -61.46 27.04
C ALA A 6 -26.02 -61.68 25.52
N SER A 7 -24.91 -61.70 24.79
CA SER A 7 -24.27 -62.88 24.20
C SER A 7 -25.09 -63.64 23.18
N THR A 8 -24.59 -63.91 22.06
CA THR A 8 -23.90 -65.11 21.52
C THR A 8 -23.77 -64.93 19.98
N GLU A 9 -22.64 -64.91 19.39
CA GLU A 9 -21.74 -65.95 18.90
C GLU A 9 -22.30 -66.90 17.84
N THR A 10 -21.38 -67.07 16.86
CA THR A 10 -21.17 -68.32 16.09
C THR A 10 -21.88 -68.32 14.73
N ASP A 11 -21.34 -68.69 13.60
CA ASP A 11 -20.10 -69.37 13.25
C ASP A 11 -20.02 -69.45 11.74
N GLN A 12 -18.77 -69.41 11.27
CA GLN A 12 -18.13 -70.26 10.26
C GLN A 12 -18.65 -70.39 8.83
N GLN A 13 -17.72 -69.98 7.98
CA GLN A 13 -17.00 -70.83 7.01
C GLN A 13 -17.71 -71.14 5.68
N ASN A 14 -17.19 -70.73 4.61
CA ASN A 14 -16.13 -71.38 3.85
C ASN A 14 -16.30 -71.23 2.33
N ARG A 15 -15.18 -71.06 1.66
CA ARG A 15 -14.75 -71.66 0.39
C ARG A 15 -15.00 -70.82 -0.87
N ALA A 16 -13.97 -70.18 -1.30
CA ALA A 16 -12.94 -70.64 -2.27
C ALA A 16 -13.38 -70.70 -3.75
N GLU A 17 -12.50 -70.04 -4.51
CA GLU A 17 -12.15 -70.29 -5.91
C GLU A 17 -13.13 -69.81 -6.99
N ASP A 18 -12.76 -68.81 -7.77
CA ASP A 18 -12.06 -68.97 -9.01
C ASP A 18 -11.80 -67.60 -9.66
N GLN A 19 -10.59 -67.34 -10.09
CA GLN A 19 -10.27 -66.34 -11.12
C GLN A 19 -10.49 -67.00 -12.49
N PRO A 20 -10.77 -66.21 -13.55
CA PRO A 20 -9.71 -65.51 -14.23
C PRO A 20 -10.10 -64.17 -14.92
N THR A 21 -9.13 -63.30 -14.97
CA THR A 21 -8.75 -62.38 -16.04
C THR A 21 -9.78 -61.96 -17.08
N ASP A 22 -10.05 -60.68 -17.19
CA ASP A 22 -9.93 -60.04 -18.49
C ASP A 22 -9.52 -58.57 -18.37
N GLN A 23 -8.62 -58.24 -19.26
CA GLN A 23 -7.91 -56.99 -19.38
C GLN A 23 -8.77 -55.92 -20.05
N ALA A 24 -8.45 -54.70 -19.69
CA ALA A 24 -8.52 -53.54 -20.55
C ALA A 24 -9.93 -53.08 -20.98
N ARG A 25 -10.40 -52.05 -20.34
CA ARG A 25 -11.05 -50.95 -21.08
C ARG A 25 -11.03 -49.64 -20.28
N ASP A 26 -10.22 -48.77 -20.82
CA ASP A 26 -10.56 -47.39 -21.12
C ASP A 26 -10.67 -46.45 -19.93
N GLN A 27 -9.50 -45.95 -19.58
CA GLN A 27 -9.33 -44.71 -18.83
C GLN A 27 -9.48 -43.55 -19.81
N ALA A 28 -10.70 -43.06 -19.95
CA ALA A 28 -10.95 -41.73 -20.45
C ALA A 28 -11.97 -41.11 -19.50
N ARG A 29 -11.49 -40.63 -18.38
CA ARG A 29 -12.23 -39.61 -17.63
C ARG A 29 -11.59 -38.29 -17.93
N ASP A 30 -12.32 -37.51 -18.70
CA ASP A 30 -12.21 -36.10 -18.91
C ASP A 30 -11.81 -35.41 -17.62
N GLN A 31 -10.60 -34.91 -17.58
CA GLN A 31 -10.23 -33.81 -16.69
C GLN A 31 -10.91 -32.58 -17.27
N ASP A 32 -12.13 -32.34 -16.83
CA ASP A 32 -12.71 -31.02 -16.89
C ASP A 32 -11.74 -30.09 -16.19
N GLY A 33 -10.94 -29.41 -17.01
CA GLY A 33 -10.09 -28.33 -16.61
C GLY A 33 -10.99 -27.21 -16.09
N ALA A 34 -11.12 -27.12 -14.79
CA ALA A 34 -11.56 -25.86 -14.17
C ALA A 34 -10.67 -24.77 -14.75
N PRO A 35 -11.25 -23.64 -15.22
CA PRO A 35 -10.44 -22.54 -15.69
C PRO A 35 -9.51 -22.14 -14.55
N ALA A 36 -8.21 -22.33 -14.73
CA ALA A 36 -7.21 -21.73 -13.87
C ALA A 36 -7.47 -20.24 -13.92
N THR A 37 -8.10 -19.72 -12.90
CA THR A 37 -8.13 -18.30 -12.61
C THR A 37 -6.65 -17.96 -12.42
N SER A 38 -6.04 -17.43 -13.48
CA SER A 38 -4.69 -16.89 -13.44
C SER A 38 -4.69 -15.90 -12.29
N GLN A 39 -4.06 -16.25 -11.18
CA GLN A 39 -3.84 -15.31 -10.10
C GLN A 39 -2.91 -14.25 -10.67
N VAL A 40 -3.47 -13.11 -11.05
CA VAL A 40 -2.71 -11.94 -11.47
C VAL A 40 -1.69 -11.68 -10.35
N SER A 41 -0.42 -11.61 -10.70
CA SER A 41 0.63 -11.38 -9.72
C SER A 41 0.44 -10.00 -9.06
N VAL A 42 1.01 -9.78 -7.89
CA VAL A 42 0.98 -8.45 -7.26
C VAL A 42 1.66 -7.42 -8.16
N ALA A 43 2.72 -7.81 -8.85
CA ALA A 43 3.41 -6.94 -9.80
C ALA A 43 2.51 -6.55 -10.98
N ASP A 44 1.88 -7.53 -11.66
CA ASP A 44 0.97 -7.26 -12.78
C ASP A 44 -0.18 -6.33 -12.37
N ARG A 45 -0.68 -6.48 -11.14
CA ARG A 45 -1.73 -5.60 -10.62
C ARG A 45 -1.23 -4.17 -10.39
N LEU A 46 -0.02 -4.00 -9.84
CA LEU A 46 0.57 -2.68 -9.63
C LEU A 46 0.93 -2.00 -10.95
N GLU A 47 1.39 -2.75 -11.95
CA GLU A 47 1.58 -2.26 -13.32
C GLU A 47 0.26 -1.78 -13.92
N GLN A 48 -0.81 -2.57 -13.82
CA GLN A 48 -2.14 -2.18 -14.27
C GLN A 48 -2.67 -0.92 -13.54
N GLU A 49 -2.45 -0.81 -12.22
CA GLU A 49 -2.80 0.41 -11.48
C GLU A 49 -2.04 1.63 -12.02
N GLY A 50 -0.76 1.47 -12.36
CA GLY A 50 0.07 2.49 -12.98
C GLY A 50 -0.45 2.91 -14.35
N GLU A 51 -0.76 1.95 -15.23
CA GLU A 51 -1.29 2.20 -16.57
C GLU A 51 -2.61 3.00 -16.52
N ILE A 52 -3.57 2.58 -15.70
CA ILE A 52 -4.85 3.30 -15.53
C ILE A 52 -4.61 4.72 -15.01
N ALA A 53 -3.66 4.89 -14.11
CA ALA A 53 -3.32 6.20 -13.57
C ALA A 53 -2.66 7.10 -14.63
N ALA A 54 -1.77 6.54 -15.45
CA ALA A 54 -1.13 7.25 -16.55
C ALA A 54 -2.14 7.72 -17.58
N ASP A 55 -3.02 6.84 -18.06
CA ASP A 55 -4.08 7.17 -19.01
C ASP A 55 -4.95 8.33 -18.47
N TYR A 56 -5.35 8.27 -17.20
CA TYR A 56 -6.13 9.35 -16.57
C TYR A 56 -5.37 10.68 -16.52
N LEU A 57 -4.07 10.65 -16.23
CA LEU A 57 -3.25 11.86 -16.13
C LEU A 57 -2.91 12.44 -17.51
N GLU A 58 -2.67 11.59 -18.52
CA GLU A 58 -2.49 12.02 -19.91
C GLU A 58 -3.74 12.75 -20.43
N GLU A 59 -4.93 12.16 -20.22
CA GLU A 59 -6.19 12.81 -20.59
C GLU A 59 -6.39 14.15 -19.86
N LEU A 60 -6.02 14.21 -18.56
CA LEU A 60 -6.08 15.45 -17.80
C LEU A 60 -5.15 16.51 -18.37
N LEU A 61 -3.89 16.18 -18.66
CA LEU A 61 -2.91 17.12 -19.23
C LEU A 61 -3.38 17.65 -20.58
N GLU A 62 -3.94 16.78 -21.44
CA GLU A 62 -4.51 17.19 -22.72
C GLU A 62 -5.68 18.18 -22.56
N ILE A 63 -6.61 17.89 -21.60
CA ILE A 63 -7.77 18.76 -21.35
C ILE A 63 -7.36 20.15 -20.86
N VAL A 64 -6.32 20.23 -20.03
CA VAL A 64 -5.86 21.51 -19.44
C VAL A 64 -4.76 22.18 -20.26
N ASP A 65 -4.43 21.64 -21.43
CA ASP A 65 -3.39 22.15 -22.36
C ASP A 65 -2.03 22.33 -21.67
N LEU A 66 -1.58 21.27 -20.98
CA LEU A 66 -0.29 21.24 -20.31
C LEU A 66 0.59 20.16 -20.93
N ASP A 67 1.87 20.51 -21.14
CA ASP A 67 2.89 19.58 -21.60
C ASP A 67 3.47 18.82 -20.40
N GLY A 68 3.80 17.54 -20.61
CA GLY A 68 4.48 16.68 -19.63
C GLY A 68 4.47 15.23 -20.09
N ASP A 69 5.48 14.49 -19.70
CA ASP A 69 5.58 13.06 -19.95
C ASP A 69 5.22 12.30 -18.67
N ILE A 70 4.64 11.10 -18.81
CA ILE A 70 4.28 10.26 -17.67
C ILE A 70 5.30 9.13 -17.55
N ASP A 71 5.98 9.06 -16.41
CA ASP A 71 6.82 7.95 -16.02
C ASP A 71 6.10 7.08 -14.97
N MET A 72 6.19 5.76 -15.15
CA MET A 72 5.61 4.79 -14.23
C MET A 72 6.70 3.88 -13.66
N ASP A 73 6.58 3.54 -12.38
CA ASP A 73 7.44 2.56 -11.71
C ASP A 73 6.67 1.83 -10.60
N VAL A 74 7.22 0.73 -10.12
CA VAL A 74 6.68 -0.02 -8.99
C VAL A 74 7.69 0.01 -7.85
N GLU A 75 7.32 0.68 -6.76
CA GLU A 75 8.13 0.78 -5.55
C GLU A 75 7.51 -0.05 -4.41
N GLY A 76 8.13 -1.21 -4.14
CA GLY A 76 7.67 -2.09 -3.07
C GLY A 76 6.27 -2.63 -3.31
N ASP A 77 5.27 -2.10 -2.57
CA ASP A 77 3.88 -2.55 -2.59
C ASP A 77 2.92 -1.53 -3.24
N ARG A 78 3.43 -0.60 -4.04
CA ARG A 78 2.64 0.45 -4.68
C ARG A 78 3.15 0.81 -6.08
N ALA A 79 2.24 1.25 -6.93
CA ALA A 79 2.57 1.93 -8.17
C ALA A 79 3.00 3.37 -7.87
N THR A 80 3.99 3.87 -8.58
CA THR A 80 4.44 5.26 -8.54
C THR A 80 4.32 5.84 -9.95
N VAL A 81 3.67 6.98 -10.05
CA VAL A 81 3.48 7.68 -11.33
C VAL A 81 4.02 9.09 -11.16
N SER A 82 4.78 9.57 -12.14
CA SER A 82 5.41 10.89 -12.09
C SER A 82 5.15 11.65 -13.38
N ILE A 83 4.70 12.89 -13.24
CA ILE A 83 4.64 13.83 -14.37
C ILE A 83 6.00 14.53 -14.45
N VAL A 84 6.70 14.34 -15.57
CA VAL A 84 8.07 14.83 -15.79
C VAL A 84 8.15 15.68 -17.06
N GLY A 85 9.34 16.22 -17.36
CA GLY A 85 9.61 16.94 -18.62
C GLY A 85 9.19 18.42 -18.64
N ALA A 86 8.30 18.85 -17.75
CA ALA A 86 7.86 20.24 -17.64
C ALA A 86 7.87 20.73 -16.19
N ASP A 87 7.97 22.04 -15.99
CA ASP A 87 7.74 22.67 -14.69
C ASP A 87 6.25 23.03 -14.57
N LEU A 88 5.54 22.31 -13.72
CA LEU A 88 4.08 22.36 -13.59
C LEU A 88 3.65 22.79 -12.15
N PRO A 89 4.04 24.00 -11.70
CA PRO A 89 3.73 24.46 -10.35
C PRO A 89 2.22 24.52 -10.06
N GLN A 90 1.40 24.71 -11.09
CA GLN A 90 -0.06 24.70 -10.96
C GLN A 90 -0.63 23.32 -10.58
N LEU A 91 0.04 22.22 -10.92
CA LEU A 91 -0.34 20.87 -10.52
C LEU A 91 0.21 20.48 -9.14
N VAL A 92 1.18 21.21 -8.65
CA VAL A 92 1.69 21.10 -7.28
C VAL A 92 0.84 21.94 -6.32
N GLY A 93 0.63 23.20 -6.66
CA GLY A 93 -0.08 24.18 -5.85
C GLY A 93 0.65 24.58 -4.58
N ASP A 94 0.01 25.41 -3.76
CA ASP A 94 0.56 25.85 -2.48
C ASP A 94 0.77 24.67 -1.53
N ASP A 95 1.99 24.48 -1.06
CA ASP A 95 2.38 23.39 -0.15
C ASP A 95 2.01 21.99 -0.66
N GLY A 96 1.96 21.75 -1.98
CA GLY A 96 1.61 20.46 -2.57
C GLY A 96 0.12 20.09 -2.50
N LYS A 97 -0.77 21.02 -2.16
CA LYS A 97 -2.20 20.74 -1.97
C LYS A 97 -2.92 20.29 -3.23
N VAL A 98 -2.54 20.87 -4.39
CA VAL A 98 -3.11 20.44 -5.68
C VAL A 98 -2.62 19.05 -6.03
N LEU A 99 -1.33 18.77 -5.83
CA LEU A 99 -0.75 17.44 -6.03
C LEU A 99 -1.44 16.37 -5.16
N GLU A 100 -1.73 16.68 -3.88
CA GLU A 100 -2.45 15.74 -3.01
C GLU A 100 -3.88 15.49 -3.49
N ALA A 101 -4.60 16.54 -3.89
CA ALA A 101 -5.95 16.40 -4.43
C ALA A 101 -5.94 15.61 -5.76
N LEU A 102 -4.98 15.89 -6.64
CA LEU A 102 -4.82 15.17 -7.89
C LEU A 102 -4.50 13.69 -7.66
N GLN A 103 -3.63 13.38 -6.70
CA GLN A 103 -3.33 12.00 -6.31
C GLN A 103 -4.60 11.25 -5.85
N GLU A 104 -5.46 11.88 -5.05
CA GLU A 104 -6.71 11.26 -4.63
C GLU A 104 -7.69 11.04 -5.79
N LEU A 105 -7.76 11.98 -6.74
CA LEU A 105 -8.55 11.80 -7.96
C LEU A 105 -8.02 10.67 -8.83
N THR A 106 -6.71 10.57 -9.00
CA THR A 106 -6.05 9.47 -9.72
C THR A 106 -6.34 8.13 -9.07
N ARG A 107 -6.25 8.04 -7.73
CA ARG A 107 -6.62 6.83 -6.98
C ARG A 107 -8.09 6.46 -7.14
N LEU A 108 -8.98 7.43 -7.24
CA LEU A 108 -10.40 7.18 -7.50
C LEU A 108 -10.63 6.70 -8.93
N ALA A 109 -9.87 7.19 -9.92
CA ALA A 109 -9.92 6.68 -11.28
C ALA A 109 -9.49 5.20 -11.31
N VAL A 110 -8.37 4.85 -10.68
CA VAL A 110 -7.93 3.45 -10.54
C VAL A 110 -8.99 2.60 -9.82
N TYR A 111 -9.55 3.08 -8.71
CA TYR A 111 -10.60 2.36 -7.98
C TYR A 111 -11.84 2.10 -8.84
N ARG A 112 -12.21 3.04 -9.68
CA ARG A 112 -13.37 2.92 -10.59
C ARG A 112 -13.19 1.78 -11.58
N GLU A 113 -11.97 1.58 -12.10
CA GLU A 113 -11.67 0.55 -13.09
C GLU A 113 -11.38 -0.82 -12.45
N THR A 114 -10.69 -0.84 -11.30
CA THR A 114 -10.25 -2.09 -10.65
C THR A 114 -11.21 -2.60 -9.58
N GLY A 115 -12.02 -1.72 -8.97
CA GLY A 115 -12.83 -2.01 -7.79
C GLY A 115 -12.01 -2.15 -6.49
N GLU A 116 -10.70 -1.96 -6.53
CA GLU A 116 -9.80 -2.07 -5.39
C GLU A 116 -9.18 -0.72 -5.01
N ARG A 117 -8.92 -0.52 -3.71
CA ARG A 117 -8.26 0.69 -3.24
C ARG A 117 -6.78 0.66 -3.59
N SER A 118 -6.34 1.62 -4.39
CA SER A 118 -4.94 1.80 -4.74
C SER A 118 -4.18 2.60 -3.68
N ARG A 119 -2.90 2.23 -3.50
CA ARG A 119 -1.91 2.96 -2.68
C ARG A 119 -0.95 3.76 -3.56
N LEU A 120 -1.32 3.98 -4.82
CA LEU A 120 -0.55 4.73 -5.80
C LEU A 120 0.00 6.03 -5.23
N MET A 121 1.23 6.34 -5.59
CA MET A 121 1.90 7.59 -5.29
C MET A 121 2.05 8.40 -6.59
N LEU A 122 1.61 9.65 -6.55
CA LEU A 122 1.80 10.61 -7.63
C LEU A 122 2.87 11.63 -7.26
N ASP A 123 3.76 11.93 -8.18
CA ASP A 123 4.69 13.05 -8.09
C ASP A 123 4.59 13.96 -9.33
N VAL A 124 5.00 15.21 -9.19
CA VAL A 124 5.08 16.20 -10.27
C VAL A 124 6.40 16.91 -10.18
N SER A 125 7.20 16.83 -11.27
CA SER A 125 8.48 17.53 -11.43
C SER A 125 9.46 17.33 -10.28
N GLY A 126 9.44 16.14 -9.62
CA GLY A 126 10.33 15.85 -8.48
C GLY A 126 10.00 16.62 -7.20
N HIS A 127 8.79 17.19 -7.09
CA HIS A 127 8.36 17.99 -5.94
C HIS A 127 8.57 17.26 -4.60
N ARG A 128 8.23 15.97 -4.53
CA ARG A 128 8.35 15.19 -3.28
C ARG A 128 9.79 15.01 -2.83
N ALA A 129 10.73 14.85 -3.74
CA ALA A 129 12.15 14.75 -3.42
C ALA A 129 12.70 16.08 -2.88
N THR A 130 12.38 17.18 -3.54
CA THR A 130 12.74 18.54 -3.09
C THR A 130 12.13 18.84 -1.71
N ARG A 131 10.84 18.58 -1.56
CA ARG A 131 10.13 18.80 -0.29
C ARG A 131 10.67 17.96 0.85
N ARG A 132 11.06 16.72 0.57
CA ARG A 132 11.72 15.85 1.56
C ARG A 132 13.00 16.49 2.08
N THR A 133 13.87 16.99 1.21
CA THR A 133 15.14 17.63 1.61
C THR A 133 14.90 18.85 2.49
N GLU A 134 13.89 19.67 2.16
CA GLU A 134 13.50 20.83 2.99
C GLU A 134 13.01 20.41 4.38
N LEU A 135 12.19 19.37 4.44
CA LEU A 135 11.63 18.88 5.70
C LEU A 135 12.68 18.19 6.57
N GLU A 136 13.65 17.50 5.98
CA GLU A 136 14.79 16.91 6.69
C GLU A 136 15.66 18.02 7.30
N ALA A 137 15.90 19.10 6.56
CA ALA A 137 16.62 20.26 7.09
C ALA A 137 15.85 20.95 8.24
N LEU A 138 14.54 21.16 8.07
CA LEU A 138 13.66 21.71 9.12
C LEU A 138 13.69 20.83 10.37
N ALA A 139 13.57 19.51 10.20
CA ALA A 139 13.60 18.56 11.32
C ALA A 139 14.92 18.63 12.08
N ALA A 140 16.07 18.75 11.36
CA ALA A 140 17.38 18.87 11.98
C ALA A 140 17.51 20.15 12.81
N GLU A 141 16.99 21.28 12.34
CA GLU A 141 16.96 22.54 13.08
C GLU A 141 16.11 22.42 14.35
N VAL A 142 14.90 21.86 14.24
CA VAL A 142 13.98 21.66 15.37
C VAL A 142 14.58 20.74 16.42
N VAL A 143 15.18 19.62 15.98
CA VAL A 143 15.91 18.69 16.87
C VAL A 143 17.01 19.42 17.65
N GLY A 144 17.75 20.32 17.00
CA GLY A 144 18.76 21.15 17.66
C GLY A 144 18.14 22.03 18.79
N ARG A 145 17.08 22.76 18.45
CA ARG A 145 16.39 23.63 19.42
C ARG A 145 15.78 22.87 20.61
N VAL A 146 15.14 21.73 20.33
CA VAL A 146 14.56 20.88 21.39
C VAL A 146 15.62 20.29 22.31
N ARG A 147 16.80 19.94 21.79
CA ARG A 147 17.92 19.48 22.61
C ARG A 147 18.52 20.58 23.50
N GLU A 148 18.58 21.80 22.99
CA GLU A 148 19.12 22.96 23.73
C GLU A 148 18.15 23.47 24.80
N SER A 149 16.85 23.56 24.46
CA SER A 149 15.81 24.07 25.37
C SER A 149 15.32 23.04 26.38
N GLY A 150 15.31 21.76 26.01
CA GLY A 150 14.67 20.71 26.80
C GLY A 150 13.14 20.77 26.79
N GLU A 151 12.55 21.60 25.90
CA GLU A 151 11.11 21.77 25.78
C GLU A 151 10.58 21.18 24.47
N PRO A 152 9.34 20.65 24.43
CA PRO A 152 8.72 20.21 23.17
C PRO A 152 8.52 21.36 22.19
N GLU A 153 8.67 21.09 20.90
CA GLU A 153 8.42 22.07 19.85
C GLU A 153 7.40 21.56 18.84
N SER A 154 6.36 22.37 18.59
CA SER A 154 5.31 22.08 17.59
C SER A 154 5.66 22.71 16.25
N LEU A 155 5.55 21.95 15.19
CA LEU A 155 5.73 22.40 13.81
C LEU A 155 4.41 22.96 13.23
N ALA A 156 4.48 23.55 12.06
CA ALA A 156 3.29 23.94 11.31
C ALA A 156 2.47 22.70 10.90
N ALA A 157 1.18 22.92 10.60
CA ALA A 157 0.33 21.88 10.01
C ALA A 157 0.92 21.43 8.68
N MET A 158 0.91 20.12 8.45
CA MET A 158 1.51 19.52 7.24
C MET A 158 0.80 18.22 6.84
N SER A 159 0.94 17.84 5.59
CA SER A 159 0.32 16.66 5.01
C SER A 159 0.79 15.34 5.64
N PRO A 160 0.06 14.23 5.45
CA PRO A 160 0.50 12.90 5.94
C PRO A 160 1.88 12.47 5.44
N PHE A 161 2.21 12.79 4.18
CA PHE A 161 3.52 12.54 3.61
C PHE A 161 4.61 13.34 4.36
N GLU A 162 4.40 14.65 4.53
CA GLU A 162 5.35 15.53 5.19
C GLU A 162 5.58 15.13 6.66
N ARG A 163 4.50 14.80 7.38
CA ARG A 163 4.61 14.31 8.77
C ARG A 163 5.47 13.05 8.86
N LYS A 164 5.32 12.12 7.90
CA LYS A 164 6.15 10.92 7.87
C LYS A 164 7.61 11.25 7.69
N VAL A 165 7.96 12.14 6.77
CA VAL A 165 9.36 12.57 6.55
C VAL A 165 9.96 13.16 7.82
N VAL A 166 9.22 14.06 8.50
CA VAL A 166 9.69 14.69 9.74
C VAL A 166 9.84 13.65 10.85
N HIS A 167 8.89 12.73 11.04
CA HIS A 167 9.00 11.66 12.03
C HIS A 167 10.23 10.78 11.79
N ASP A 168 10.47 10.38 10.53
CA ASP A 168 11.63 9.55 10.18
C ASP A 168 12.95 10.30 10.47
N ALA A 169 13.04 11.59 10.15
CA ALA A 169 14.22 12.41 10.41
C ALA A 169 14.46 12.63 11.92
N VAL A 170 13.40 12.90 12.69
CA VAL A 170 13.48 13.06 14.15
C VAL A 170 13.91 11.75 14.81
N ALA A 171 13.35 10.61 14.38
CA ALA A 171 13.71 9.29 14.87
C ALA A 171 15.17 8.93 14.54
N ALA A 172 15.65 9.23 13.34
CA ALA A 172 17.04 9.07 12.93
C ALA A 172 18.01 9.91 13.78
N ALA A 173 17.55 11.06 14.26
CA ALA A 173 18.28 11.89 15.21
C ALA A 173 18.18 11.40 16.67
N GLY A 174 17.46 10.31 16.97
CA GLY A 174 17.33 9.72 18.31
C GLY A 174 16.38 10.48 19.24
N LEU A 175 15.44 11.24 18.70
CA LEU A 175 14.36 11.89 19.44
C LEU A 175 13.02 11.22 19.11
N THR A 176 12.01 11.52 19.90
CA THR A 176 10.62 11.07 19.69
C THR A 176 9.79 12.23 19.15
N SER A 177 8.79 11.91 18.35
CA SER A 177 7.83 12.90 17.86
C SER A 177 6.43 12.31 17.76
N GLU A 178 5.42 13.12 17.94
CA GLU A 178 4.00 12.75 17.88
C GLU A 178 3.26 13.61 16.86
N SER A 179 2.17 13.07 16.27
CA SER A 179 1.29 13.85 15.41
C SER A 179 0.04 14.26 16.17
N GLU A 180 -0.12 15.55 16.40
CA GLU A 180 -1.24 16.13 17.12
C GLU A 180 -2.24 16.84 16.21
N GLY A 181 -3.47 17.04 16.69
CA GLY A 181 -4.53 17.73 15.97
C GLY A 181 -5.29 16.85 15.00
N VAL A 182 -6.22 17.47 14.27
CA VAL A 182 -7.05 16.85 13.24
C VAL A 182 -6.86 17.56 11.91
N GLU A 183 -7.01 16.84 10.82
CA GLU A 183 -6.93 17.43 9.48
C GLU A 183 -7.94 18.60 9.33
N PRO A 184 -7.58 19.67 8.65
CA PRO A 184 -6.31 19.93 7.95
C PRO A 184 -5.23 20.61 8.83
N ARG A 185 -5.39 20.67 10.15
CA ARG A 185 -4.46 21.34 11.08
C ARG A 185 -3.58 20.37 11.86
N ARG A 186 -3.46 19.13 11.38
CA ARG A 186 -2.63 18.14 12.03
C ARG A 186 -1.14 18.42 11.78
N HIS A 187 -0.33 18.35 12.85
CA HIS A 187 1.08 18.76 12.85
C HIS A 187 1.94 17.79 13.67
N VAL A 188 3.26 17.93 13.56
CA VAL A 188 4.23 17.14 14.33
C VAL A 188 4.69 17.96 15.54
N VAL A 189 4.79 17.30 16.68
CA VAL A 189 5.43 17.82 17.91
C VAL A 189 6.69 16.98 18.16
N VAL A 190 7.83 17.64 18.27
CA VAL A 190 9.12 16.99 18.59
C VAL A 190 9.32 17.07 20.10
N LEU A 191 9.60 15.91 20.74
CA LEU A 191 9.71 15.78 22.17
C LEU A 191 11.19 15.73 22.62
N PRO A 192 11.54 16.31 23.77
CA PRO A 192 12.88 16.25 24.32
C PRO A 192 13.24 14.81 24.77
N PRO A 193 14.54 14.48 24.88
CA PRO A 193 14.95 13.18 25.38
C PRO A 193 14.48 12.98 26.84
N GLY A 194 13.76 11.89 27.11
CA GLY A 194 13.18 11.59 28.42
C GLY A 194 11.81 12.22 28.68
N GLY A 195 11.12 12.71 27.65
CA GLY A 195 9.69 13.05 27.71
C GLY A 195 8.85 11.82 28.11
N PRO A 196 7.60 12.01 28.58
CA PRO A 196 6.83 10.92 29.15
C PRO A 196 6.65 9.79 28.15
N ASP A 197 7.24 8.63 28.48
CA ASP A 197 6.90 7.35 27.87
C ASP A 197 5.39 7.16 28.06
N THR A 198 4.62 7.28 27.00
CA THR A 198 3.23 6.84 27.01
C THR A 198 3.23 5.32 27.07
N ALA A 199 3.14 4.81 28.31
CA ALA A 199 2.90 3.41 28.61
C ALA A 199 1.50 2.98 28.17
#